data_30d94a6eac24d079f9b6d3505daf48fd
#
_entry.id   30d94a6eac24d079f9b6d3505daf48fd
#
_cell.length_a   1.000
_cell.length_b   1.000
_cell.length_c   1.000
_cell.angle_alpha   90.00
_cell.angle_beta   90.00
_cell.angle_gamma   90.00
#
_symmetry.space_group_name_H-M   'P 1'
#
loop_
_entity.id
_entity.type
_entity.pdbx_description
1 polymer ?
#
loop_
_entity_poly.entity_id
_entity_poly.type
_entity_poly.pdbx_seq_one_letter_code
_entity_poly.pdbx_strand_id
1 'polypeptide(L)'
;KDMKVVLCYHIPFTFGNAPFSKAKPLTNAHEEGHYSSSRLSLLLSLLKQFKGGYELFCGHTHFACNHEINYEGEDVMEHCHAAACGNIWQSNINICGTPNGYYVYSFVGTSISNCYYKGTFWDKSKQMTLFRAQTDFNGEKYSRDWQLANNRNILVANVFNATSHWRVVAVEDGKEYLM
;
A
#
# COMPACT_ATOMS: atom_id res chain seq x y z
N LYS A 1 -5.30 -26.18 11.21
CA LYS A 1 -3.93 -26.26 10.63
C LYS A 1 -3.12 -25.11 11.20
N ASP A 2 -1.99 -25.43 11.82
CA ASP A 2 -1.11 -24.43 12.48
C ASP A 2 -0.16 -23.76 11.49
N MET A 3 -0.66 -23.43 10.29
CA MET A 3 0.10 -22.80 9.23
C MET A 3 -0.44 -21.40 8.96
N LYS A 4 0.44 -20.50 8.53
CA LYS A 4 0.05 -19.24 7.91
C LYS A 4 -0.11 -19.44 6.39
N VAL A 5 -1.10 -18.83 5.83
CA VAL A 5 -1.31 -18.78 4.38
C VAL A 5 -0.80 -17.45 3.86
N VAL A 6 0.04 -17.48 2.84
CA VAL A 6 0.42 -16.33 2.05
C VAL A 6 -0.26 -16.46 0.70
N LEU A 7 -1.25 -15.62 0.43
CA LEU A 7 -1.98 -15.62 -0.82
C LEU A 7 -1.46 -14.51 -1.72
N CYS A 8 -0.89 -14.90 -2.85
CA CYS A 8 -0.42 -13.97 -3.87
C CYS A 8 -1.34 -14.04 -5.09
N TYR A 9 -1.83 -12.90 -5.54
CA TYR A 9 -2.73 -12.78 -6.70
C TYR A 9 -2.48 -11.47 -7.43
N HIS A 10 -3.04 -11.33 -8.63
CA HIS A 10 -2.72 -10.18 -9.46
C HIS A 10 -3.58 -8.96 -9.15
N ILE A 11 -4.90 -9.11 -9.23
CA ILE A 11 -5.85 -7.99 -9.12
C ILE A 11 -6.35 -7.88 -7.68
N PRO A 12 -6.26 -6.71 -7.02
CA PRO A 12 -6.75 -6.54 -5.65
C PRO A 12 -8.25 -6.78 -5.55
N PHE A 13 -8.68 -7.27 -4.40
CA PHE A 13 -10.11 -7.38 -4.08
C PHE A 13 -10.71 -6.02 -3.78
N THR A 14 -9.89 -5.10 -3.27
CA THR A 14 -10.31 -3.74 -2.99
C THR A 14 -9.72 -2.80 -4.01
N PHE A 15 -10.58 -2.11 -4.76
CA PHE A 15 -10.16 -0.98 -5.58
C PHE A 15 -10.41 0.31 -4.78
N GLY A 16 -9.34 0.92 -4.31
CA GLY A 16 -9.39 2.23 -3.66
C GLY A 16 -8.42 3.17 -4.33
N ASN A 17 -8.88 4.32 -4.78
CA ASN A 17 -8.05 5.36 -5.37
C ASN A 17 -7.29 6.19 -4.33
N ALA A 18 -7.40 5.84 -3.05
CA ALA A 18 -6.73 6.56 -1.99
C ALA A 18 -5.92 5.58 -1.12
N PRO A 19 -4.64 5.85 -0.88
CA PRO A 19 -3.74 4.97 -0.12
C PRO A 19 -4.13 4.80 1.34
N PHE A 20 -5.09 5.55 1.85
CA PHE A 20 -5.57 5.51 3.23
C PHE A 20 -7.10 5.48 3.33
N SER A 21 -7.79 5.14 2.25
CA SER A 21 -9.21 4.92 2.39
C SER A 21 -9.39 3.66 3.22
N LYS A 22 -10.00 3.79 4.39
CA LYS A 22 -10.61 2.63 5.05
C LYS A 22 -11.47 1.97 3.98
N ALA A 23 -11.18 0.72 3.67
CA ALA A 23 -11.98 0.00 2.70
C ALA A 23 -13.44 0.16 3.09
N LYS A 24 -14.26 0.60 2.16
CA LYS A 24 -15.70 0.61 2.38
C LYS A 24 -16.07 -0.81 2.80
N PRO A 25 -16.96 -0.99 3.78
CA PRO A 25 -17.48 -2.31 4.09
C PRO A 25 -17.83 -3.02 2.80
N LEU A 26 -17.62 -4.30 2.71
CA LEU A 26 -17.88 -5.15 1.53
C LEU A 26 -19.34 -5.12 1.04
N THR A 27 -20.04 -4.05 1.31
CA THR A 27 -21.39 -3.78 0.86
C THR A 27 -21.32 -3.25 -0.55
N ASN A 28 -21.47 -4.11 -1.48
CA ASN A 28 -21.64 -3.84 -2.91
C ASN A 28 -20.35 -3.77 -3.72
N ALA A 29 -20.17 -4.87 -4.37
CA ALA A 29 -19.64 -5.01 -5.70
C ALA A 29 -18.87 -3.79 -6.22
N HIS A 30 -17.63 -4.04 -6.45
CA HIS A 30 -16.87 -3.32 -7.45
C HIS A 30 -17.73 -2.79 -8.57
N GLU A 31 -17.78 -1.52 -8.72
CA GLU A 31 -18.33 -0.87 -9.92
C GLU A 31 -17.60 -1.30 -11.20
N GLU A 32 -16.45 -2.00 -11.07
CA GLU A 32 -15.65 -2.48 -12.19
C GLU A 32 -15.53 -4.02 -12.34
N GLY A 33 -16.32 -4.77 -11.60
CA GLY A 33 -16.64 -6.15 -11.98
C GLY A 33 -15.59 -7.24 -11.80
N HIS A 34 -14.47 -7.01 -11.11
CA HIS A 34 -13.43 -8.03 -11.02
C HIS A 34 -13.69 -9.12 -9.97
N TYR A 35 -14.25 -8.78 -8.80
CA TYR A 35 -14.62 -9.74 -7.78
C TYR A 35 -15.89 -9.35 -7.05
N SER A 36 -16.78 -10.28 -6.83
CA SER A 36 -17.97 -10.03 -6.02
C SER A 36 -17.63 -10.08 -4.53
N SER A 37 -18.33 -9.26 -3.73
CA SER A 37 -18.22 -9.28 -2.27
C SER A 37 -18.45 -10.68 -1.68
N SER A 38 -19.36 -11.46 -2.26
CA SER A 38 -19.62 -12.84 -1.85
C SER A 38 -18.43 -13.78 -2.06
N ARG A 39 -17.66 -13.60 -3.14
CA ARG A 39 -16.45 -14.41 -3.39
C ARG A 39 -15.33 -14.05 -2.42
N LEU A 40 -15.16 -12.77 -2.10
CA LEU A 40 -14.18 -12.35 -1.10
C LEU A 40 -14.57 -12.86 0.29
N SER A 41 -15.83 -12.75 0.69
CA SER A 41 -16.33 -13.30 1.96
C SER A 41 -16.11 -14.81 2.05
N LEU A 42 -16.39 -15.55 0.98
CA LEU A 42 -16.12 -16.99 0.94
C LEU A 42 -14.60 -17.27 1.09
N LEU A 43 -13.76 -16.56 0.38
CA LEU A 43 -12.31 -16.71 0.50
C LEU A 43 -11.83 -16.45 1.93
N LEU A 44 -12.23 -15.32 2.52
CA LEU A 44 -11.85 -14.97 3.89
C LEU A 44 -12.35 -16.00 4.92
N SER A 45 -13.58 -16.52 4.75
CA SER A 45 -14.10 -17.58 5.63
C SER A 45 -13.28 -18.87 5.55
N LEU A 46 -12.75 -19.20 4.38
CA LEU A 46 -11.85 -20.34 4.20
C LEU A 46 -10.47 -20.07 4.81
N LEU A 47 -9.94 -18.87 4.67
CA LEU A 47 -8.64 -18.47 5.21
C LEU A 47 -8.63 -18.42 6.75
N LYS A 48 -9.74 -18.05 7.38
CA LYS A 48 -9.90 -18.05 8.85
C LYS A 48 -9.72 -19.44 9.49
N GLN A 49 -9.78 -20.52 8.72
CA GLN A 49 -9.55 -21.87 9.23
C GLN A 49 -8.07 -22.16 9.54
N PHE A 50 -7.17 -21.29 9.13
CA PHE A 50 -5.74 -21.42 9.39
C PHE A 50 -5.35 -20.66 10.65
N LYS A 51 -4.96 -21.38 11.70
CA LYS A 51 -4.62 -20.78 13.01
C LYS A 51 -3.40 -19.85 12.98
N GLY A 52 -2.51 -20.04 12.03
CA GLY A 52 -1.36 -19.14 11.81
C GLY A 52 -1.73 -17.84 11.10
N GLY A 53 -3.00 -17.66 10.75
CA GLY A 53 -3.48 -16.49 10.02
C GLY A 53 -3.15 -16.52 8.53
N TYR A 54 -3.33 -15.40 7.87
CA TYR A 54 -3.07 -15.24 6.45
C TYR A 54 -2.60 -13.82 6.12
N GLU A 55 -1.95 -13.69 4.96
CA GLU A 55 -1.55 -12.41 4.36
C GLU A 55 -2.03 -12.39 2.91
N LEU A 56 -2.49 -11.23 2.46
CA LEU A 56 -3.00 -11.02 1.11
C LEU A 56 -2.06 -10.08 0.35
N PHE A 57 -1.45 -10.56 -0.71
CA PHE A 57 -0.52 -9.79 -1.55
C PHE A 57 -1.03 -9.71 -2.97
N CYS A 58 -1.13 -8.49 -3.49
CA CYS A 58 -1.59 -8.22 -4.86
C CYS A 58 -0.76 -7.12 -5.54
N GLY A 59 -1.12 -6.79 -6.76
CA GLY A 59 -0.46 -5.78 -7.58
C GLY A 59 -1.44 -5.11 -8.54
N HIS A 60 -1.18 -5.15 -9.84
CA HIS A 60 -2.02 -4.68 -10.94
C HIS A 60 -2.19 -3.16 -11.03
N THR A 61 -2.50 -2.49 -9.94
CA THR A 61 -2.83 -1.06 -9.92
C THR A 61 -1.64 -0.15 -10.16
N HIS A 62 -0.41 -0.67 -10.03
CA HIS A 62 0.83 0.12 -10.03
C HIS A 62 0.89 1.18 -8.92
N PHE A 63 0.16 0.95 -7.84
CA PHE A 63 0.21 1.72 -6.61
C PHE A 63 0.79 0.91 -5.47
N ALA A 64 1.52 1.56 -4.58
CA ALA A 64 1.86 1.02 -3.27
C ALA A 64 0.76 1.42 -2.30
N CYS A 65 -0.03 0.50 -1.83
CA CYS A 65 -1.04 0.77 -0.81
C CYS A 65 -1.34 -0.46 0.04
N ASN A 66 -1.77 -0.21 1.27
CA ASN A 66 -2.28 -1.22 2.16
C ASN A 66 -3.77 -0.93 2.38
N HIS A 67 -4.61 -1.89 2.03
CA HIS A 67 -6.05 -1.79 2.22
C HIS A 67 -6.46 -2.55 3.48
N GLU A 68 -7.13 -1.87 4.39
CA GLU A 68 -7.77 -2.49 5.54
C GLU A 68 -9.19 -2.90 5.18
N ILE A 69 -9.45 -4.19 5.19
CA ILE A 69 -10.76 -4.78 4.92
C ILE A 69 -11.36 -5.19 6.25
N ASN A 70 -12.45 -4.59 6.67
CA ASN A 70 -13.19 -5.08 7.83
C ASN A 70 -14.05 -6.27 7.43
N TYR A 71 -13.74 -7.43 7.97
CA TYR A 71 -14.48 -8.67 7.75
C TYR A 71 -14.89 -9.28 9.08
N GLU A 72 -16.19 -9.30 9.35
CA GLU A 72 -16.77 -9.84 10.59
C GLU A 72 -16.14 -9.25 11.87
N GLY A 73 -15.82 -7.95 11.85
CA GLY A 73 -15.24 -7.23 12.97
C GLY A 73 -13.73 -7.38 13.13
N GLU A 74 -13.07 -8.10 12.23
CA GLU A 74 -11.60 -8.20 12.16
C GLU A 74 -11.07 -7.39 10.99
N ASP A 75 -9.96 -6.71 11.19
CA ASP A 75 -9.27 -5.98 10.14
C ASP A 75 -8.30 -6.92 9.42
N VAL A 76 -8.54 -7.09 8.13
CA VAL A 76 -7.73 -7.89 7.21
C VAL A 76 -6.94 -6.95 6.34
N MET A 77 -5.63 -7.15 6.28
CA MET A 77 -4.76 -6.34 5.45
C MET A 77 -4.58 -6.95 4.06
N GLU A 78 -4.87 -6.16 3.02
CA GLU A 78 -4.50 -6.47 1.64
C GLU A 78 -3.36 -5.55 1.21
N HIS A 79 -2.19 -6.13 0.95
CA HIS A 79 -1.00 -5.42 0.52
C HIS A 79 -0.97 -5.34 -1.00
N CYS A 80 -1.24 -4.16 -1.55
CA CYS A 80 -1.12 -3.91 -2.97
C CYS A 80 0.26 -3.32 -3.27
N HIS A 81 1.03 -4.05 -4.07
CA HIS A 81 2.43 -3.71 -4.34
C HIS A 81 2.56 -2.84 -5.58
N ALA A 82 3.44 -1.83 -5.46
CA ALA A 82 3.86 -1.03 -6.60
C ALA A 82 4.56 -1.89 -7.67
N ALA A 83 4.49 -1.44 -8.90
CA ALA A 83 5.11 -2.14 -10.01
C ALA A 83 6.63 -1.95 -10.05
N ALA A 84 7.35 -3.02 -10.32
CA ALA A 84 8.79 -2.96 -10.55
C ALA A 84 9.17 -2.20 -11.84
N CYS A 85 8.23 -2.09 -12.78
CA CYS A 85 8.39 -1.40 -14.06
C CYS A 85 7.92 0.06 -14.06
N GLY A 86 7.44 0.57 -12.92
CA GLY A 86 6.86 1.90 -12.81
C GLY A 86 5.50 2.04 -13.50
N ASN A 87 5.16 3.27 -13.86
CA ASN A 87 3.89 3.55 -14.52
C ASN A 87 3.95 3.11 -15.99
N ILE A 88 3.21 2.06 -16.31
CA ILE A 88 2.99 1.54 -17.68
C ILE A 88 4.32 1.35 -18.47
N TRP A 89 5.38 0.85 -17.83
CA TRP A 89 6.69 0.56 -18.45
C TRP A 89 7.47 1.79 -18.96
N GLN A 90 7.03 3.00 -18.63
CA GLN A 90 7.57 4.24 -19.18
C GLN A 90 8.17 5.17 -18.14
N SER A 91 8.15 4.81 -16.87
CA SER A 91 8.56 5.68 -15.79
C SER A 91 9.49 4.98 -14.80
N ASN A 92 10.33 5.78 -14.13
CA ASN A 92 11.16 5.34 -13.00
C ASN A 92 10.39 5.34 -11.67
N ILE A 93 9.15 5.80 -11.68
CA ILE A 93 8.28 5.86 -10.52
C ILE A 93 6.90 5.32 -10.86
N ASN A 94 6.20 4.82 -9.85
CA ASN A 94 4.80 4.44 -9.91
C ASN A 94 3.90 5.66 -9.80
N ILE A 95 2.62 5.52 -10.16
CA ILE A 95 1.64 6.62 -10.10
C ILE A 95 1.54 7.24 -8.70
N CYS A 96 1.71 6.45 -7.65
CA CYS A 96 1.72 6.92 -6.26
C CYS A 96 3.04 7.60 -5.83
N GLY A 97 3.98 7.81 -6.74
CA GLY A 97 5.29 8.40 -6.43
C GLY A 97 6.29 7.45 -5.75
N THR A 98 5.94 6.18 -5.57
CA THR A 98 6.86 5.15 -5.09
C THR A 98 7.83 4.78 -6.21
N PRO A 99 9.15 4.74 -5.99
CA PRO A 99 10.10 4.36 -7.03
C PRO A 99 9.84 2.92 -7.52
N ASN A 100 10.32 2.58 -8.70
CA ASN A 100 10.30 1.20 -9.17
C ASN A 100 11.03 0.30 -8.18
N GLY A 101 10.45 -0.84 -7.85
CA GLY A 101 11.04 -1.70 -6.84
C GLY A 101 10.12 -2.85 -6.43
N TYR A 102 10.38 -3.39 -5.26
CA TYR A 102 9.67 -4.53 -4.71
C TYR A 102 9.70 -4.52 -3.18
N TYR A 103 8.78 -5.25 -2.58
CA TYR A 103 8.74 -5.45 -1.14
C TYR A 103 9.48 -6.71 -0.74
N VAL A 104 10.13 -6.65 0.43
CA VAL A 104 10.78 -7.79 1.07
C VAL A 104 10.10 -8.02 2.41
N TYR A 105 9.56 -9.20 2.59
CA TYR A 105 8.94 -9.65 3.84
C TYR A 105 9.77 -10.75 4.46
N SER A 106 10.07 -10.62 5.74
CA SER A 106 10.73 -11.66 6.53
C SER A 106 9.73 -12.26 7.50
N PHE A 107 9.68 -13.58 7.56
CA PHE A 107 8.81 -14.29 8.48
C PHE A 107 9.62 -15.00 9.58
N VAL A 108 9.09 -14.94 10.80
CA VAL A 108 9.54 -15.78 11.93
C VAL A 108 8.30 -16.54 12.41
N GLY A 109 8.33 -17.84 12.20
CA GLY A 109 7.13 -18.67 12.41
C GLY A 109 5.99 -18.22 11.50
N THR A 110 4.89 -17.80 12.09
CA THR A 110 3.68 -17.31 11.38
C THR A 110 3.56 -15.79 11.36
N SER A 111 4.56 -15.06 11.85
CA SER A 111 4.50 -13.60 11.94
C SER A 111 5.47 -12.94 10.97
N ILE A 112 5.04 -11.82 10.36
CA ILE A 112 5.95 -10.93 9.64
C ILE A 112 6.83 -10.24 10.68
N SER A 113 8.14 -10.52 10.65
CA SER A 113 9.12 -9.94 11.57
C SER A 113 9.74 -8.66 11.03
N ASN A 114 9.75 -8.49 9.71
CA ASN A 114 10.27 -7.31 9.05
C ASN A 114 9.64 -7.16 7.67
N CYS A 115 9.43 -5.92 7.26
CA CYS A 115 9.02 -5.57 5.91
C CYS A 115 9.70 -4.27 5.50
N TYR A 116 10.23 -4.22 4.30
CA TYR A 116 10.75 -3.00 3.72
C TYR A 116 10.56 -2.96 2.21
N TYR A 117 10.51 -1.76 1.68
CA TYR A 117 10.52 -1.53 0.24
C TYR A 117 11.97 -1.43 -0.26
N LYS A 118 12.27 -2.10 -1.37
CA LYS A 118 13.56 -1.99 -2.06
C LYS A 118 13.37 -1.33 -3.41
N GLY A 119 13.63 -0.04 -3.48
CA GLY A 119 13.73 0.67 -4.76
C GLY A 119 14.90 0.14 -5.59
N THR A 120 14.71 -0.02 -6.90
CA THR A 120 15.65 -0.70 -7.80
C THR A 120 17.06 -0.09 -7.74
N PHE A 121 17.18 1.24 -7.69
CA PHE A 121 18.46 1.95 -7.62
C PHE A 121 18.69 2.64 -6.28
N TRP A 122 17.89 2.32 -5.27
CA TRP A 122 17.91 2.99 -3.98
C TRP A 122 18.44 2.08 -2.89
N ASP A 123 19.12 2.67 -1.91
CA ASP A 123 19.51 1.93 -0.71
C ASP A 123 18.24 1.48 0.06
N LYS A 124 18.33 0.30 0.68
CA LYS A 124 17.22 -0.26 1.45
C LYS A 124 16.80 0.59 2.66
N SER A 125 17.67 1.45 3.15
CA SER A 125 17.34 2.39 4.24
C SER A 125 16.39 3.49 3.81
N LYS A 126 16.28 3.74 2.50
CA LYS A 126 15.41 4.77 1.97
C LYS A 126 13.98 4.24 1.81
N GLN A 127 13.16 4.49 2.80
CA GLN A 127 11.80 3.98 2.91
C GLN A 127 10.73 5.05 2.65
N MET A 128 11.16 6.29 2.34
CA MET A 128 10.24 7.37 2.00
C MET A 128 10.89 8.41 1.11
N THR A 129 10.07 9.22 0.48
CA THR A 129 10.45 10.47 -0.20
C THR A 129 9.74 11.65 0.42
N LEU A 130 10.45 12.77 0.50
CA LEU A 130 9.89 14.06 0.88
C LEU A 130 9.89 14.96 -0.34
N PHE A 131 8.80 15.63 -0.57
CA PHE A 131 8.68 16.60 -1.65
C PHE A 131 7.71 17.72 -1.28
N ARG A 132 7.88 18.87 -1.93
CA ARG A 132 6.89 19.95 -1.84
C ARG A 132 5.73 19.59 -2.77
N ALA A 133 4.50 19.74 -2.32
CA ALA A 133 3.32 19.54 -3.15
C ALA A 133 3.42 20.32 -4.47
N GLN A 134 2.94 19.75 -5.56
CA GLN A 134 3.00 20.30 -6.92
C GLN A 134 4.40 20.50 -7.50
N THR A 135 5.41 19.81 -7.00
CA THR A 135 6.75 19.79 -7.61
C THR A 135 6.93 18.54 -8.45
N ASP A 136 7.77 18.66 -9.47
CA ASP A 136 8.18 17.53 -10.30
C ASP A 136 9.46 16.92 -9.73
N PHE A 137 9.61 15.62 -9.89
CA PHE A 137 10.85 14.93 -9.58
C PHE A 137 11.45 14.37 -10.87
N ASN A 138 12.64 14.85 -11.21
CA ASN A 138 13.32 14.48 -12.46
C ASN A 138 12.45 14.64 -13.73
N GLY A 139 11.62 15.69 -13.78
CA GLY A 139 10.71 15.93 -14.89
C GLY A 139 9.43 15.10 -14.87
N GLU A 140 9.27 14.22 -13.88
CA GLU A 140 8.04 13.46 -13.67
C GLU A 140 7.20 14.08 -12.57
N LYS A 141 5.93 14.27 -12.85
CA LYS A 141 5.01 14.78 -11.83
C LYS A 141 4.77 13.70 -10.80
N TYR A 142 5.26 13.95 -9.59
CA TYR A 142 4.88 13.16 -8.45
C TYR A 142 3.39 13.31 -8.21
N SER A 143 2.74 12.16 -8.23
CA SER A 143 1.38 12.00 -7.77
C SER A 143 0.38 12.94 -8.44
N ARG A 144 -0.04 12.59 -9.63
CA ARG A 144 -1.19 13.21 -10.29
C ARG A 144 -2.37 13.38 -9.35
N ASP A 145 -2.58 12.41 -8.49
CA ASP A 145 -3.77 12.30 -7.64
C ASP A 145 -3.58 12.94 -6.26
N TRP A 146 -2.34 13.27 -5.88
CA TRP A 146 -1.97 13.88 -4.60
C TRP A 146 -1.65 15.37 -4.71
N GLN A 147 -1.79 15.93 -5.86
CA GLN A 147 -1.68 17.36 -6.04
C GLN A 147 -2.81 18.02 -5.27
N LEU A 148 -2.56 18.28 -3.98
CA LEU A 148 -3.41 19.14 -3.19
C LEU A 148 -3.54 20.44 -3.96
N ALA A 149 -4.70 20.62 -4.59
CA ALA A 149 -4.97 21.73 -5.47
C ALA A 149 -4.49 23.03 -4.80
N ASN A 150 -3.67 23.78 -5.52
CA ASN A 150 -3.30 25.17 -5.23
C ASN A 150 -2.40 25.47 -4.02
N ASN A 151 -1.85 24.50 -3.28
CA ASN A 151 -0.98 24.83 -2.16
C ASN A 151 0.44 24.25 -2.33
N ARG A 152 1.36 25.09 -2.80
CA ARG A 152 2.78 24.76 -2.96
C ARG A 152 3.59 24.77 -1.66
N ASN A 153 3.01 25.17 -0.56
CA ASN A 153 3.68 25.30 0.74
C ASN A 153 3.46 24.08 1.64
N ILE A 154 2.96 22.99 1.09
CA ILE A 154 2.77 21.75 1.82
C ILE A 154 3.94 20.82 1.54
N LEU A 155 4.54 20.30 2.61
CA LEU A 155 5.49 19.21 2.57
C LEU A 155 4.72 17.88 2.59
N VAL A 156 5.04 17.01 1.66
CA VAL A 156 4.42 15.68 1.55
C VAL A 156 5.48 14.61 1.79
N ALA A 157 5.19 13.70 2.70
CA ALA A 157 5.97 12.49 2.91
C ALA A 157 5.27 11.30 2.23
N ASN A 158 5.91 10.71 1.21
CA ASN A 158 5.47 9.45 0.66
C ASN A 158 6.22 8.32 1.35
N VAL A 159 5.57 7.62 2.26
CA VAL A 159 6.13 6.49 3.02
C VAL A 159 5.70 5.19 2.33
N PHE A 160 6.67 4.42 1.82
CA PHE A 160 6.43 3.35 0.85
C PHE A 160 5.65 2.15 1.38
N ASN A 161 5.59 1.95 2.67
CA ASN A 161 4.89 0.82 3.29
C ASN A 161 4.01 1.24 4.47
N ALA A 162 3.52 2.48 4.45
CA ALA A 162 2.68 2.98 5.53
C ALA A 162 1.34 2.24 5.60
N THR A 163 0.86 2.07 6.82
CA THR A 163 -0.52 1.66 7.12
C THR A 163 -1.20 2.76 7.93
N SER A 164 -2.50 2.65 8.17
CA SER A 164 -3.25 3.59 9.00
C SER A 164 -2.74 3.66 10.45
N HIS A 165 -1.99 2.64 10.90
CA HIS A 165 -1.42 2.59 12.25
C HIS A 165 -0.08 3.32 12.38
N TRP A 166 0.48 3.80 11.29
CA TRP A 166 1.74 4.52 11.29
C TRP A 166 1.54 5.98 11.65
N ARG A 167 2.50 6.52 12.37
CA ARG A 167 2.59 7.94 12.67
C ARG A 167 3.79 8.52 11.96
N VAL A 168 3.57 9.52 11.12
CA VAL A 168 4.61 10.27 10.44
C VAL A 168 4.77 11.62 11.11
N VAL A 169 5.99 11.95 11.50
CA VAL A 169 6.30 13.22 12.18
C VAL A 169 7.44 13.93 11.47
N ALA A 170 7.32 15.24 11.37
CA ALA A 170 8.45 16.11 11.07
C ALA A 170 9.07 16.58 12.39
N VAL A 171 10.40 16.63 12.45
CA VAL A 171 11.14 17.14 13.62
C VAL A 171 11.91 18.38 13.22
N GLU A 172 11.64 19.51 13.86
CA GLU A 172 12.34 20.77 13.67
C GLU A 172 12.73 21.31 15.05
N ASP A 173 14.01 21.57 15.24
CA ASP A 173 14.57 22.08 16.53
C ASP A 173 14.17 21.23 17.76
N GLY A 174 14.10 19.93 17.58
CA GLY A 174 13.71 18.96 18.62
C GLY A 174 12.21 18.90 18.94
N LYS A 175 11.38 19.62 18.19
CA LYS A 175 9.92 19.60 18.33
C LYS A 175 9.31 18.75 17.23
N GLU A 176 8.36 17.89 17.62
CA GLU A 176 7.62 17.03 16.70
C GLU A 176 6.35 17.72 16.18
N TYR A 177 6.12 17.56 14.89
CA TYR A 177 4.91 17.99 14.18
C TYR A 177 4.31 16.78 13.46
N LEU A 178 3.07 16.47 13.74
CA LEU A 178 2.35 15.40 13.04
C LEU A 178 2.09 15.83 11.58
N MET A 179 2.42 14.95 10.65
CA MET A 179 2.19 15.14 9.21
C MET A 179 0.89 14.49 8.75
#